data_76845c29c3d5878052cf6e39c96195c2
#
_entry.id   76845c29c3d5878052cf6e39c96195c2
#
_cell.length_a   1.000
_cell.length_b   1.000
_cell.length_c   1.000
_cell.angle_alpha   90.00
_cell.angle_beta   90.00
_cell.angle_gamma   90.00
#
_symmetry.space_group_name_H-M   'P 1'
#
loop_
_entity.id
_entity.type
_entity.pdbx_description
1 polymer ?
#
loop_
_entity_poly.entity_id
_entity_poly.type
_entity_poly.pdbx_seq_one_letter_code
_entity_poly.pdbx_strand_id
1 'polypeptide(L)'
;MMVLICIACESGAGPQLSLGQTLGTLDPGAKLTLLHVLRHGREEAAARACLASAREALTTGEIGTKVRRGDPFLQIVAEVEESGADLVVLGPNKAPGLRIYVLGSVMTQVVRRVPCSVLVAQQAFSSLERILICSSGVHVADDVIKTGAWIAQAVGGSATLLHVVTPIPSMYPGLLEPYESLTELLQRDTPVARHLRHGAEILEQHQVPAELSLRYGVISDEIVREARTGNHHLILLGAAKGTADVKRRMVGDVTEQVLESATRSVLIVRERLGDMPGKPDRDPPDH
;
A
#
# COMPACT_ATOMS: atom_id res chain seq x y z
N MET A 1 -12.22 -8.37 6.76
CA MET A 1 -10.80 -8.23 6.31
C MET A 1 -9.86 -8.84 7.34
N MET A 2 -8.85 -9.61 6.91
CA MET A 2 -7.79 -10.15 7.78
C MET A 2 -6.52 -9.31 7.65
N VAL A 3 -6.06 -8.69 8.73
CA VAL A 3 -4.87 -7.82 8.75
C VAL A 3 -3.76 -8.46 9.57
N LEU A 4 -2.61 -8.69 8.95
CA LEU A 4 -1.41 -9.21 9.58
C LEU A 4 -0.42 -8.06 9.85
N ILE A 5 -0.18 -7.71 11.11
CA ILE A 5 0.72 -6.63 11.52
C ILE A 5 2.04 -7.23 12.01
N CYS A 6 3.11 -7.01 11.28
CA CYS A 6 4.44 -7.52 11.64
C CYS A 6 5.13 -6.57 12.63
N ILE A 7 5.48 -7.07 13.81
CA ILE A 7 6.10 -6.32 14.89
C ILE A 7 7.56 -6.74 15.05
N ALA A 8 8.47 -5.79 14.90
CA ALA A 8 9.88 -5.97 15.28
C ALA A 8 10.05 -5.45 16.71
N CYS A 9 10.06 -6.35 17.68
CA CYS A 9 10.11 -6.01 19.12
C CYS A 9 11.33 -5.19 19.54
N GLU A 10 12.36 -5.18 18.75
CA GLU A 10 13.56 -4.36 18.98
C GLU A 10 13.35 -2.87 18.72
N SER A 11 12.35 -2.54 17.89
CA SER A 11 12.05 -1.15 17.47
C SER A 11 10.84 -0.55 18.20
N GLY A 12 10.18 -1.32 19.06
CA GLY A 12 8.93 -0.93 19.73
C GLY A 12 7.71 -0.99 18.81
N ALA A 13 6.55 -0.64 19.35
CA ALA A 13 5.30 -0.49 18.60
C ALA A 13 5.39 0.79 17.74
N GLY A 14 5.74 0.61 16.47
CA GLY A 14 5.97 1.71 15.55
C GLY A 14 4.71 2.12 14.77
N PRO A 15 4.88 2.92 13.72
CA PRO A 15 3.77 3.41 12.90
C PRO A 15 2.91 2.31 12.28
N GLN A 16 3.45 1.08 12.10
CA GLN A 16 2.70 -0.07 11.59
C GLN A 16 1.53 -0.46 12.49
N LEU A 17 1.65 -0.28 13.80
CA LEU A 17 0.57 -0.63 14.73
C LEU A 17 -0.58 0.35 14.57
N SER A 18 -0.30 1.66 14.61
CA SER A 18 -1.30 2.72 14.46
C SER A 18 -2.02 2.63 13.09
N LEU A 19 -1.26 2.51 11.99
CA LEU A 19 -1.85 2.43 10.65
C LEU A 19 -2.61 1.12 10.42
N GLY A 20 -2.07 -0.01 10.89
CA GLY A 20 -2.76 -1.29 10.81
C GLY A 20 -4.08 -1.28 11.58
N GLN A 21 -4.11 -0.66 12.76
CA GLN A 21 -5.34 -0.43 13.50
C GLN A 21 -6.31 0.46 12.73
N THR A 22 -5.87 1.61 12.24
CA THR A 22 -6.74 2.54 11.49
C THR A 22 -7.38 1.82 10.31
N LEU A 23 -6.62 1.12 9.47
CA LEU A 23 -7.18 0.39 8.34
C LEU A 23 -8.07 -0.78 8.78
N GLY A 24 -7.74 -1.45 9.89
CA GLY A 24 -8.58 -2.49 10.48
C GLY A 24 -9.92 -1.95 10.97
N THR A 25 -9.98 -0.74 11.53
CA THR A 25 -11.23 -0.15 12.02
C THR A 25 -12.17 0.33 10.91
N LEU A 26 -11.65 0.49 9.67
CA LEU A 26 -12.50 0.83 8.53
C LEU A 26 -13.41 -0.33 8.08
N ASP A 27 -13.11 -1.55 8.51
CA ASP A 27 -13.91 -2.75 8.28
C ASP A 27 -14.40 -3.31 9.62
N PRO A 28 -15.71 -3.21 9.95
CA PRO A 28 -16.25 -3.67 11.23
C PRO A 28 -16.01 -5.18 11.51
N GLY A 29 -15.81 -5.99 10.47
CA GLY A 29 -15.50 -7.40 10.56
C GLY A 29 -14.00 -7.73 10.54
N ALA A 30 -13.13 -6.73 10.62
CA ALA A 30 -11.69 -6.96 10.53
C ALA A 30 -11.15 -7.75 11.73
N LYS A 31 -10.29 -8.72 11.41
CA LYS A 31 -9.47 -9.45 12.38
C LYS A 31 -8.02 -9.01 12.27
N LEU A 32 -7.43 -8.64 13.39
CA LEU A 32 -6.05 -8.19 13.46
C LEU A 32 -5.19 -9.30 14.07
N THR A 33 -4.07 -9.63 13.44
CA THR A 33 -3.07 -10.54 14.01
C THR A 33 -1.74 -9.84 14.12
N LEU A 34 -1.20 -9.75 15.35
CA LEU A 34 0.14 -9.26 15.60
C LEU A 34 1.13 -10.42 15.47
N LEU A 35 2.03 -10.34 14.51
CA LEU A 35 3.05 -11.36 14.27
C LEU A 35 4.43 -10.84 14.67
N HIS A 36 5.14 -11.62 15.49
CA HIS A 36 6.57 -11.48 15.69
C HIS A 36 7.31 -12.74 15.25
N VAL A 37 8.40 -12.56 14.51
CA VAL A 37 9.25 -13.67 14.08
C VAL A 37 10.58 -13.64 14.87
N LEU A 38 10.76 -14.68 15.70
CA LEU A 38 11.97 -14.90 16.47
C LEU A 38 13.07 -15.49 15.59
N ARG A 39 14.19 -14.78 15.51
CA ARG A 39 15.44 -15.33 14.98
C ARG A 39 16.09 -16.27 16.02
N HIS A 40 16.97 -17.16 15.56
CA HIS A 40 17.71 -18.08 16.43
C HIS A 40 18.40 -17.34 17.60
N GLY A 41 18.33 -17.94 18.80
CA GLY A 41 18.99 -17.41 20.00
C GLY A 41 18.21 -16.33 20.76
N ARG A 42 16.96 -16.01 20.37
CA ARG A 42 16.13 -15.04 21.10
C ARG A 42 15.11 -15.71 22.02
N GLU A 43 14.79 -15.05 23.14
CA GLU A 43 13.85 -15.56 24.13
C GLU A 43 12.39 -15.32 23.72
N GLU A 44 11.60 -16.38 23.71
CA GLU A 44 10.18 -16.30 23.35
C GLU A 44 9.37 -15.49 24.39
N ALA A 45 9.77 -15.52 25.65
CA ALA A 45 9.12 -14.76 26.71
C ALA A 45 9.14 -13.24 26.42
N ALA A 46 10.28 -12.72 25.99
CA ALA A 46 10.42 -11.31 25.62
C ALA A 46 9.54 -10.94 24.41
N ALA A 47 9.45 -11.83 23.41
CA ALA A 47 8.59 -11.63 22.26
C ALA A 47 7.09 -11.61 22.63
N ARG A 48 6.68 -12.54 23.49
CA ARG A 48 5.30 -12.58 24.02
C ARG A 48 4.94 -11.33 24.82
N ALA A 49 5.85 -10.85 25.67
CA ALA A 49 5.66 -9.61 26.43
C ALA A 49 5.53 -8.40 25.51
N CYS A 50 6.38 -8.31 24.49
CA CYS A 50 6.29 -7.26 23.49
C CYS A 50 4.95 -7.28 22.72
N LEU A 51 4.50 -8.44 22.28
CA LEU A 51 3.20 -8.57 21.59
C LEU A 51 2.03 -8.26 22.52
N ALA A 52 2.10 -8.61 23.79
CA ALA A 52 1.09 -8.27 24.80
C ALA A 52 0.99 -6.75 24.96
N SER A 53 2.12 -6.04 25.11
CA SER A 53 2.15 -4.57 25.18
C SER A 53 1.63 -3.92 23.88
N ALA A 54 2.00 -4.47 22.72
CA ALA A 54 1.47 -3.98 21.43
C ALA A 54 -0.05 -4.20 21.32
N ARG A 55 -0.57 -5.32 21.82
CA ARG A 55 -1.99 -5.60 21.85
C ARG A 55 -2.77 -4.64 22.75
N GLU A 56 -2.22 -4.29 23.92
CA GLU A 56 -2.83 -3.34 24.85
C GLU A 56 -2.93 -1.92 24.25
N ALA A 57 -2.05 -1.57 23.32
CA ALA A 57 -2.08 -0.29 22.63
C ALA A 57 -3.17 -0.22 21.54
N LEU A 58 -3.78 -1.34 21.18
CA LEU A 58 -4.87 -1.42 20.21
C LEU A 58 -6.22 -1.36 20.93
N THR A 59 -7.14 -0.53 20.42
CA THR A 59 -8.40 -0.23 21.13
C THR A 59 -9.62 -0.93 20.53
N THR A 60 -9.50 -1.54 19.35
CA THR A 60 -10.66 -2.07 18.60
C THR A 60 -10.32 -3.36 17.84
N GLY A 61 -11.34 -4.21 17.68
CA GLY A 61 -11.30 -5.42 16.86
C GLY A 61 -10.95 -6.70 17.62
N GLU A 62 -11.09 -7.83 16.93
CA GLU A 62 -10.58 -9.13 17.38
C GLU A 62 -9.07 -9.18 17.12
N ILE A 63 -8.26 -9.18 18.20
CA ILE A 63 -6.81 -9.06 18.10
C ILE A 63 -6.16 -10.38 18.58
N GLY A 64 -5.58 -11.11 17.64
CA GLY A 64 -4.71 -12.25 17.88
C GLY A 64 -3.24 -11.87 18.00
N THR A 65 -2.46 -12.71 18.68
CA THR A 65 -1.00 -12.59 18.73
C THR A 65 -0.36 -13.91 18.33
N LYS A 66 0.68 -13.86 17.51
CA LYS A 66 1.39 -15.05 17.05
C LYS A 66 2.90 -14.84 17.07
N VAL A 67 3.63 -15.83 17.60
CA VAL A 67 5.08 -15.89 17.55
C VAL A 67 5.47 -17.04 16.63
N ARG A 68 6.29 -16.76 15.62
CA ARG A 68 6.92 -17.79 14.77
C ARG A 68 8.42 -17.81 14.98
N ARG A 69 9.09 -18.89 14.59
CA ARG A 69 10.55 -19.04 14.70
C ARG A 69 11.15 -19.30 13.33
N GLY A 70 12.24 -18.62 13.00
CA GLY A 70 12.99 -18.85 11.78
C GLY A 70 13.35 -17.57 11.01
N ASP A 71 13.48 -17.69 9.69
CA ASP A 71 13.72 -16.57 8.81
C ASP A 71 12.47 -15.69 8.71
N PRO A 72 12.54 -14.38 8.97
CA PRO A 72 11.38 -13.50 8.99
C PRO A 72 10.60 -13.47 7.68
N PHE A 73 11.29 -13.47 6.53
CA PHE A 73 10.61 -13.47 5.24
C PHE A 73 9.79 -14.74 5.04
N LEU A 74 10.40 -15.91 5.26
CA LEU A 74 9.74 -17.20 5.08
C LEU A 74 8.53 -17.35 6.03
N GLN A 75 8.70 -16.91 7.29
CA GLN A 75 7.63 -17.04 8.29
C GLN A 75 6.48 -16.05 8.06
N ILE A 76 6.73 -14.86 7.53
CA ILE A 76 5.67 -13.93 7.14
C ILE A 76 4.88 -14.46 5.95
N VAL A 77 5.57 -14.99 4.93
CA VAL A 77 4.90 -15.59 3.75
C VAL A 77 4.04 -16.78 4.16
N ALA A 78 4.58 -17.70 4.97
CA ALA A 78 3.84 -18.84 5.47
C ALA A 78 2.61 -18.41 6.28
N GLU A 79 2.73 -17.37 7.14
CA GLU A 79 1.58 -16.85 7.90
C GLU A 79 0.51 -16.28 7.00
N VAL A 80 0.90 -15.54 5.95
CA VAL A 80 -0.05 -14.99 4.97
C VAL A 80 -0.81 -16.10 4.25
N GLU A 81 -0.11 -17.17 3.83
CA GLU A 81 -0.71 -18.31 3.15
C GLU A 81 -1.67 -19.11 4.08
N GLU A 82 -1.27 -19.32 5.34
CA GLU A 82 -2.08 -20.05 6.33
C GLU A 82 -3.30 -19.26 6.81
N SER A 83 -3.16 -17.95 7.05
CA SER A 83 -4.24 -17.12 7.59
C SER A 83 -5.17 -16.56 6.51
N GLY A 84 -4.76 -16.57 5.26
CA GLY A 84 -5.47 -15.91 4.17
C GLY A 84 -5.53 -14.38 4.35
N ALA A 85 -4.47 -13.76 4.87
CA ALA A 85 -4.43 -12.33 5.12
C ALA A 85 -4.73 -11.51 3.85
N ASP A 86 -5.59 -10.50 3.98
CA ASP A 86 -5.92 -9.54 2.92
C ASP A 86 -4.90 -8.39 2.88
N LEU A 87 -4.31 -8.07 4.04
CA LEU A 87 -3.35 -6.98 4.20
C LEU A 87 -2.21 -7.39 5.14
N VAL A 88 -0.97 -7.19 4.69
CA VAL A 88 0.23 -7.27 5.54
C VAL A 88 0.71 -5.86 5.84
N VAL A 89 0.95 -5.57 7.11
CA VAL A 89 1.49 -4.27 7.56
C VAL A 89 2.90 -4.47 8.07
N LEU A 90 3.84 -3.79 7.42
CA LEU A 90 5.27 -3.81 7.77
C LEU A 90 5.67 -2.46 8.38
N GLY A 91 6.50 -2.48 9.39
CA GLY A 91 7.09 -1.28 9.96
C GLY A 91 8.26 -0.73 9.13
N PRO A 92 8.74 0.48 9.47
CA PRO A 92 9.90 1.05 8.80
C PRO A 92 11.15 0.24 9.17
N ASN A 93 11.97 -0.03 8.17
CA ASN A 93 13.29 -0.59 8.43
C ASN A 93 14.28 0.55 8.74
N LYS A 94 14.40 0.90 10.00
CA LYS A 94 15.38 1.89 10.47
C LYS A 94 16.68 1.18 10.76
N ALA A 95 17.70 1.38 9.93
CA ALA A 95 19.06 1.07 10.34
C ALA A 95 19.48 2.10 11.43
N PRO A 96 19.98 1.66 12.59
CA PRO A 96 20.43 2.57 13.64
C PRO A 96 21.47 3.55 13.08
N GLY A 97 21.23 4.85 13.21
CA GLY A 97 22.16 5.92 12.82
C GLY A 97 22.11 6.40 11.37
N LEU A 98 21.31 5.80 10.48
CA LEU A 98 21.11 6.27 9.13
C LEU A 98 19.73 6.95 8.98
N ARG A 99 19.73 8.18 8.46
CA ARG A 99 18.48 8.90 8.09
C ARG A 99 17.85 8.38 6.79
N ILE A 100 18.47 7.39 6.17
CA ILE A 100 18.01 6.79 4.91
C ILE A 100 17.21 5.53 5.29
N TYR A 101 15.97 5.46 4.80
CA TYR A 101 15.17 4.23 4.86
C TYR A 101 15.81 3.23 3.91
N VAL A 102 16.63 2.34 4.43
CA VAL A 102 17.13 1.21 3.63
C VAL A 102 16.00 0.21 3.53
N LEU A 103 15.53 -0.08 2.34
CA LEU A 103 14.66 -1.23 2.08
C LEU A 103 15.40 -2.47 2.62
N GLY A 104 14.97 -2.96 3.78
CA GLY A 104 15.51 -4.19 4.33
C GLY A 104 15.21 -5.34 3.38
N SER A 105 16.11 -6.29 3.27
CA SER A 105 15.94 -7.48 2.44
C SER A 105 14.61 -8.21 2.69
N VAL A 106 14.15 -8.25 3.94
CA VAL A 106 12.85 -8.86 4.33
C VAL A 106 11.67 -8.10 3.75
N MET A 107 11.63 -6.76 3.87
CA MET A 107 10.53 -5.94 3.36
C MET A 107 10.38 -6.09 1.84
N THR A 108 11.47 -5.93 1.09
CA THR A 108 11.46 -6.08 -0.38
C THR A 108 11.00 -7.47 -0.79
N GLN A 109 11.49 -8.51 -0.11
CA GLN A 109 11.12 -9.89 -0.41
C GLN A 109 9.63 -10.15 -0.10
N VAL A 110 9.10 -9.65 1.04
CA VAL A 110 7.67 -9.77 1.39
C VAL A 110 6.82 -9.05 0.36
N VAL A 111 7.14 -7.78 0.06
CA VAL A 111 6.40 -6.98 -0.93
C VAL A 111 6.38 -7.67 -2.30
N ARG A 112 7.45 -8.33 -2.71
CA ARG A 112 7.51 -9.08 -3.98
C ARG A 112 6.73 -10.39 -3.95
N ARG A 113 6.62 -11.06 -2.81
CA ARG A 113 6.21 -12.47 -2.75
C ARG A 113 4.77 -12.70 -2.31
N VAL A 114 4.27 -11.91 -1.35
CA VAL A 114 2.92 -12.14 -0.81
C VAL A 114 1.83 -11.87 -1.86
N PRO A 115 0.75 -12.65 -1.87
CA PRO A 115 -0.34 -12.48 -2.83
C PRO A 115 -1.29 -11.32 -2.48
N CYS A 116 -1.31 -10.89 -1.22
CA CYS A 116 -2.21 -9.85 -0.70
C CYS A 116 -1.60 -8.46 -0.77
N SER A 117 -2.38 -7.43 -0.44
CA SER A 117 -1.92 -6.05 -0.35
C SER A 117 -0.91 -5.86 0.78
N VAL A 118 0.03 -4.90 0.61
CA VAL A 118 1.09 -4.64 1.59
C VAL A 118 1.14 -3.15 1.92
N LEU A 119 1.00 -2.82 3.20
CA LEU A 119 1.24 -1.49 3.73
C LEU A 119 2.64 -1.42 4.34
N VAL A 120 3.47 -0.53 3.83
CA VAL A 120 4.75 -0.15 4.43
C VAL A 120 4.55 1.14 5.21
N ALA A 121 4.51 1.02 6.52
CA ALA A 121 4.29 2.13 7.45
C ALA A 121 5.60 2.86 7.73
N GLN A 122 5.78 4.06 7.18
CA GLN A 122 7.00 4.87 7.35
C GLN A 122 6.89 5.83 8.54
N GLN A 123 5.72 6.43 8.72
CA GLN A 123 5.45 7.39 9.78
C GLN A 123 4.13 7.06 10.47
N ALA A 124 4.05 7.35 11.77
CA ALA A 124 2.78 7.40 12.46
C ALA A 124 2.08 8.71 12.08
N PHE A 125 0.83 8.60 11.66
CA PHE A 125 -0.03 9.76 11.40
C PHE A 125 -1.15 9.78 12.43
N SER A 126 -1.56 10.98 12.78
CA SER A 126 -2.78 11.21 13.57
C SER A 126 -4.05 11.06 12.72
N SER A 127 -3.92 11.16 11.39
CA SER A 127 -5.04 11.03 10.45
C SER A 127 -4.56 10.55 9.08
N LEU A 128 -5.46 9.98 8.28
CA LEU A 128 -5.24 9.58 6.87
C LEU A 128 -6.05 10.47 5.90
N GLU A 129 -6.24 11.73 6.21
CA GLU A 129 -7.17 12.64 5.51
C GLU A 129 -6.76 12.97 4.06
N ARG A 130 -5.49 12.82 3.69
CA ARG A 130 -5.01 13.16 2.34
C ARG A 130 -4.32 11.97 1.70
N ILE A 131 -4.96 11.42 0.68
CA ILE A 131 -4.53 10.18 0.02
C ILE A 131 -4.05 10.48 -1.39
N LEU A 132 -2.86 9.99 -1.75
CA LEU A 132 -2.33 10.04 -3.11
C LEU A 132 -2.56 8.71 -3.79
N ILE A 133 -3.36 8.69 -4.84
CA ILE A 133 -3.64 7.51 -5.66
C ILE A 133 -2.86 7.63 -6.96
N CYS A 134 -1.91 6.71 -7.19
CA CYS A 134 -1.07 6.74 -8.37
C CYS A 134 -1.65 5.84 -9.47
N SER A 135 -1.97 6.44 -10.60
CA SER A 135 -2.55 5.77 -11.76
C SER A 135 -1.47 5.38 -12.77
N SER A 136 -1.47 4.12 -13.21
CA SER A 136 -0.63 3.66 -14.33
C SER A 136 -1.20 4.01 -15.72
N GLY A 137 -2.37 4.61 -15.78
CA GLY A 137 -3.01 4.99 -17.05
C GLY A 137 -3.64 3.84 -17.85
N VAL A 138 -3.73 2.64 -17.28
CA VAL A 138 -4.34 1.46 -17.90
C VAL A 138 -5.39 0.85 -16.97
N HIS A 139 -6.42 0.19 -17.52
CA HIS A 139 -7.59 -0.36 -16.81
C HIS A 139 -7.33 -1.28 -15.60
N VAL A 140 -6.08 -1.66 -15.38
CA VAL A 140 -5.65 -2.50 -14.27
C VAL A 140 -5.67 -1.79 -12.91
N ALA A 141 -5.90 -0.48 -12.89
CA ALA A 141 -5.76 0.34 -11.69
C ALA A 141 -7.07 0.61 -10.93
N ASP A 142 -8.20 0.02 -11.33
CA ASP A 142 -9.49 0.27 -10.65
C ASP A 142 -9.46 -0.15 -9.18
N ASP A 143 -8.80 -1.27 -8.85
CA ASP A 143 -8.68 -1.74 -7.47
C ASP A 143 -7.93 -0.73 -6.59
N VAL A 144 -6.92 -0.04 -7.13
CA VAL A 144 -6.17 1.00 -6.42
C VAL A 144 -7.06 2.20 -6.15
N ILE A 145 -7.80 2.66 -7.19
CA ILE A 145 -8.69 3.81 -7.08
C ILE A 145 -9.83 3.50 -6.11
N LYS A 146 -10.47 2.34 -6.25
CA LYS A 146 -11.53 1.89 -5.34
C LYS A 146 -11.07 1.74 -3.89
N THR A 147 -9.87 1.20 -3.68
CA THR A 147 -9.27 1.11 -2.34
C THR A 147 -9.00 2.50 -1.77
N GLY A 148 -8.46 3.41 -2.58
CA GLY A 148 -8.22 4.80 -2.17
C GLY A 148 -9.51 5.55 -1.85
N ALA A 149 -10.54 5.39 -2.68
CA ALA A 149 -11.85 5.96 -2.46
C ALA A 149 -12.50 5.45 -1.16
N TRP A 150 -12.46 4.13 -0.93
CA TRP A 150 -12.94 3.52 0.30
C TRP A 150 -12.23 4.06 1.55
N ILE A 151 -10.89 4.14 1.54
CA ILE A 151 -10.15 4.68 2.69
C ILE A 151 -10.51 6.15 2.89
N ALA A 152 -10.48 6.98 1.84
CA ALA A 152 -10.77 8.40 1.93
C ALA A 152 -12.19 8.66 2.46
N GLN A 153 -13.18 7.95 1.94
CA GLN A 153 -14.57 8.04 2.40
C GLN A 153 -14.69 7.68 3.89
N ALA A 154 -14.08 6.57 4.31
CA ALA A 154 -14.20 6.07 5.68
C ALA A 154 -13.51 6.98 6.71
N VAL A 155 -12.48 7.72 6.33
CA VAL A 155 -11.80 8.69 7.21
C VAL A 155 -12.31 10.14 7.05
N GLY A 156 -13.28 10.37 6.16
CA GLY A 156 -13.75 11.71 5.83
C GLY A 156 -12.67 12.59 5.18
N GLY A 157 -11.77 11.99 4.45
CA GLY A 157 -10.62 12.64 3.82
C GLY A 157 -10.83 13.00 2.36
N SER A 158 -9.73 13.33 1.69
CA SER A 158 -9.68 13.69 0.26
C SER A 158 -8.66 12.84 -0.49
N ALA A 159 -8.81 12.75 -1.81
CA ALA A 159 -7.90 12.01 -2.66
C ALA A 159 -7.32 12.89 -3.78
N THR A 160 -6.07 12.64 -4.15
CA THR A 160 -5.47 13.14 -5.38
C THR A 160 -5.21 11.94 -6.29
N LEU A 161 -5.81 11.91 -7.47
CA LEU A 161 -5.51 10.92 -8.49
C LEU A 161 -4.40 11.47 -9.39
N LEU A 162 -3.20 10.94 -9.20
CA LEU A 162 -1.99 11.35 -9.90
C LEU A 162 -1.72 10.47 -11.11
N HIS A 163 -1.49 11.11 -12.26
CA HIS A 163 -0.89 10.48 -13.43
C HIS A 163 0.45 11.15 -13.75
N VAL A 164 1.49 10.35 -13.98
CA VAL A 164 2.82 10.84 -14.35
C VAL A 164 3.12 10.41 -15.78
N VAL A 165 3.40 11.38 -16.62
CA VAL A 165 3.83 11.19 -18.00
C VAL A 165 5.36 11.23 -18.06
N THR A 166 5.96 10.16 -18.56
CA THR A 166 7.40 10.14 -18.83
C THR A 166 7.66 10.87 -20.14
N PRO A 167 8.50 11.94 -20.16
CA PRO A 167 8.82 12.63 -21.40
C PRO A 167 9.50 11.68 -22.40
N ILE A 168 9.06 11.71 -23.64
CA ILE A 168 9.75 11.01 -24.73
C ILE A 168 11.03 11.79 -25.05
N PRO A 169 12.20 11.12 -25.16
CA PRO A 169 13.42 11.79 -25.55
C PRO A 169 13.25 12.55 -26.89
N SER A 170 13.74 13.78 -26.95
CA SER A 170 13.59 14.69 -28.10
C SER A 170 14.18 14.18 -29.42
N MET A 171 14.90 13.06 -29.40
CA MET A 171 15.43 12.41 -30.62
C MET A 171 14.36 11.65 -31.43
N TYR A 172 13.13 11.60 -30.97
CA TYR A 172 11.99 11.02 -31.69
C TYR A 172 10.92 12.09 -31.95
N PRO A 173 11.20 13.14 -32.75
CA PRO A 173 10.20 14.17 -33.06
C PRO A 173 9.04 13.55 -33.85
N GLY A 174 7.83 13.74 -33.37
CA GLY A 174 6.59 13.33 -34.06
C GLY A 174 5.88 12.09 -33.51
N LEU A 175 6.35 11.43 -32.43
CA LEU A 175 5.72 10.22 -31.91
C LEU A 175 4.53 10.48 -30.96
N LEU A 176 4.46 11.59 -30.28
CA LEU A 176 3.29 12.10 -29.54
C LEU A 176 3.61 13.54 -29.08
N GLU A 177 2.76 14.49 -29.38
CA GLU A 177 2.84 15.79 -28.75
C GLU A 177 2.58 15.64 -27.24
N PRO A 178 3.46 16.15 -26.37
CA PRO A 178 3.19 16.16 -24.95
C PRO A 178 1.88 16.93 -24.68
N TYR A 179 1.08 16.45 -23.73
CA TYR A 179 -0.08 17.21 -23.28
C TYR A 179 0.43 18.46 -22.55
N GLU A 180 -0.05 19.63 -22.93
CA GLU A 180 0.34 20.87 -22.27
C GLU A 180 -0.34 21.02 -20.89
N SER A 181 -1.54 20.44 -20.75
CA SER A 181 -2.32 20.53 -19.52
C SER A 181 -3.19 19.29 -19.27
N LEU A 182 -3.62 19.13 -18.01
CA LEU A 182 -4.61 18.11 -17.63
C LEU A 182 -5.92 18.27 -18.42
N THR A 183 -6.37 19.50 -18.62
CA THR A 183 -7.59 19.79 -19.38
C THR A 183 -7.49 19.29 -20.81
N GLU A 184 -6.38 19.53 -21.48
CA GLU A 184 -6.12 19.05 -22.82
C GLU A 184 -6.08 17.52 -22.89
N LEU A 185 -5.38 16.88 -21.93
CA LEU A 185 -5.36 15.43 -21.82
C LEU A 185 -6.79 14.87 -21.71
N LEU A 186 -7.62 15.44 -20.84
CA LEU A 186 -8.98 14.95 -20.59
C LEU A 186 -9.94 15.18 -21.77
N GLN A 187 -9.65 16.13 -22.66
CA GLN A 187 -10.44 16.37 -23.89
C GLN A 187 -10.16 15.35 -24.99
N ARG A 188 -8.99 14.69 -24.94
CA ARG A 188 -8.63 13.67 -25.94
C ARG A 188 -9.30 12.33 -25.62
N ASP A 189 -9.61 11.54 -26.65
CA ASP A 189 -10.10 10.18 -26.47
C ASP A 189 -8.95 9.17 -26.47
N THR A 190 -8.08 9.26 -25.45
CA THR A 190 -6.97 8.33 -25.24
C THR A 190 -7.30 7.35 -24.12
N PRO A 191 -6.66 6.16 -24.08
CA PRO A 191 -6.84 5.22 -22.97
C PRO A 191 -6.57 5.85 -21.61
N VAL A 192 -5.56 6.72 -21.51
CA VAL A 192 -5.21 7.44 -20.27
C VAL A 192 -6.31 8.39 -19.85
N ALA A 193 -6.84 9.20 -20.79
CA ALA A 193 -7.92 10.14 -20.52
C ALA A 193 -9.19 9.42 -20.07
N ARG A 194 -9.57 8.32 -20.74
CA ARG A 194 -10.70 7.48 -20.33
C ARG A 194 -10.51 6.92 -18.93
N HIS A 195 -9.31 6.42 -18.63
CA HIS A 195 -8.99 5.87 -17.32
C HIS A 195 -9.05 6.93 -16.21
N LEU A 196 -8.53 8.14 -16.44
CA LEU A 196 -8.59 9.22 -15.46
C LEU A 196 -10.03 9.71 -15.22
N ARG A 197 -10.85 9.84 -16.30
CA ARG A 197 -12.28 10.16 -16.16
C ARG A 197 -13.01 9.09 -15.35
N HIS A 198 -12.80 7.82 -15.68
CA HIS A 198 -13.38 6.71 -14.94
C HIS A 198 -12.93 6.70 -13.47
N GLY A 199 -11.66 6.99 -13.19
CA GLY A 199 -11.17 7.14 -11.83
C GLY A 199 -11.84 8.28 -11.06
N ALA A 200 -12.08 9.41 -11.72
CA ALA A 200 -12.83 10.51 -11.13
C ALA A 200 -14.30 10.11 -10.82
N GLU A 201 -14.95 9.38 -11.72
CA GLU A 201 -16.31 8.84 -11.51
C GLU A 201 -16.38 7.91 -10.29
N ILE A 202 -15.37 7.03 -10.10
CA ILE A 202 -15.29 6.16 -8.93
C ILE A 202 -15.19 7.00 -7.64
N LEU A 203 -14.36 8.03 -7.62
CA LEU A 203 -14.18 8.91 -6.45
C LEU A 203 -15.46 9.70 -6.15
N GLU A 204 -16.13 10.20 -7.18
CA GLU A 204 -17.42 10.89 -7.07
C GLU A 204 -18.52 9.96 -6.53
N GLN A 205 -18.64 8.73 -7.02
CA GLN A 205 -19.58 7.72 -6.52
C GLN A 205 -19.40 7.43 -5.04
N HIS A 206 -18.17 7.51 -4.56
CA HIS A 206 -17.82 7.38 -3.13
C HIS A 206 -17.96 8.70 -2.36
N GLN A 207 -18.38 9.79 -3.01
CA GLN A 207 -18.51 11.11 -2.39
C GLN A 207 -17.19 11.63 -1.77
N VAL A 208 -16.05 11.24 -2.36
CA VAL A 208 -14.72 11.65 -1.92
C VAL A 208 -14.34 12.96 -2.61
N PRO A 209 -14.04 14.04 -1.86
CA PRO A 209 -13.42 15.22 -2.44
C PRO A 209 -12.10 14.83 -3.13
N ALA A 210 -12.02 15.04 -4.44
CA ALA A 210 -10.88 14.58 -5.21
C ALA A 210 -10.40 15.60 -6.23
N GLU A 211 -9.11 15.58 -6.49
CA GLU A 211 -8.48 16.32 -7.59
C GLU A 211 -7.69 15.37 -8.49
N LEU A 212 -7.63 15.71 -9.78
CA LEU A 212 -6.76 15.05 -10.74
C LEU A 212 -5.45 15.85 -10.86
N SER A 213 -4.32 15.17 -10.78
CA SER A 213 -2.99 15.76 -10.92
C SER A 213 -2.24 15.13 -12.08
N LEU A 214 -1.64 15.97 -12.94
CA LEU A 214 -0.79 15.55 -14.05
C LEU A 214 0.62 16.08 -13.79
N ARG A 215 1.61 15.18 -13.81
CA ARG A 215 3.02 15.51 -13.66
C ARG A 215 3.83 14.96 -14.82
N TYR A 216 4.99 15.57 -15.06
CA TYR A 216 5.93 15.19 -16.11
C TYR A 216 7.29 14.93 -15.50
N GLY A 217 7.88 13.75 -15.76
CA GLY A 217 9.19 13.41 -15.24
C GLY A 217 9.41 11.93 -15.01
N VAL A 218 10.38 11.61 -14.15
CA VAL A 218 10.61 10.24 -13.67
C VAL A 218 9.50 9.88 -12.71
N ILE A 219 8.80 8.78 -12.98
CA ILE A 219 7.55 8.42 -12.29
C ILE A 219 7.73 8.37 -10.77
N SER A 220 8.76 7.69 -10.27
CA SER A 220 9.04 7.57 -8.84
C SER A 220 9.30 8.92 -8.17
N ASP A 221 10.06 9.80 -8.84
CA ASP A 221 10.44 11.10 -8.31
C ASP A 221 9.22 12.03 -8.21
N GLU A 222 8.38 12.02 -9.24
CA GLU A 222 7.17 12.84 -9.26
C GLU A 222 6.13 12.36 -8.26
N ILE A 223 5.98 11.05 -8.04
CA ILE A 223 5.13 10.49 -6.97
C ILE A 223 5.61 10.98 -5.60
N VAL A 224 6.91 10.84 -5.30
CA VAL A 224 7.48 11.25 -4.01
C VAL A 224 7.39 12.77 -3.83
N ARG A 225 7.61 13.54 -4.89
CA ARG A 225 7.46 15.00 -4.89
C ARG A 225 6.02 15.40 -4.58
N GLU A 226 5.05 14.81 -5.29
CA GLU A 226 3.62 15.09 -5.09
C GLU A 226 3.18 14.73 -3.68
N ALA A 227 3.58 13.56 -3.19
CA ALA A 227 3.28 13.13 -1.82
C ALA A 227 3.77 14.13 -0.76
N ARG A 228 4.93 14.75 -1.00
CA ARG A 228 5.52 15.74 -0.10
C ARG A 228 4.88 17.11 -0.24
N THR A 229 4.76 17.64 -1.47
CA THR A 229 4.25 19.00 -1.72
C THR A 229 2.76 19.13 -1.45
N GLY A 230 1.97 18.08 -1.78
CA GLY A 230 0.55 17.98 -1.48
C GLY A 230 0.25 17.58 -0.03
N ASN A 231 1.30 17.39 0.80
CA ASN A 231 1.18 16.94 2.19
C ASN A 231 0.29 15.70 2.35
N HIS A 232 0.45 14.71 1.45
CA HIS A 232 -0.30 13.47 1.52
C HIS A 232 0.18 12.60 2.68
N HIS A 233 -0.73 11.84 3.27
CA HIS A 233 -0.46 10.96 4.41
C HIS A 233 -0.16 9.53 3.96
N LEU A 234 -0.79 9.09 2.86
CA LEU A 234 -0.67 7.75 2.31
C LEU A 234 -0.53 7.81 0.80
N ILE A 235 0.40 7.03 0.26
CA ILE A 235 0.57 6.81 -1.18
C ILE A 235 0.00 5.43 -1.51
N LEU A 236 -0.88 5.34 -2.51
CA LEU A 236 -1.40 4.09 -3.04
C LEU A 236 -0.78 3.80 -4.40
N LEU A 237 -0.21 2.62 -4.53
CA LEU A 237 0.36 2.09 -5.77
C LEU A 237 -0.33 0.78 -6.14
N GLY A 238 -0.60 0.56 -7.42
CA GLY A 238 -1.02 -0.74 -7.92
C GLY A 238 0.16 -1.68 -8.09
N ALA A 239 0.00 -2.94 -7.69
CA ALA A 239 0.98 -3.95 -8.06
C ALA A 239 0.88 -4.23 -9.56
N ALA A 240 2.03 -4.34 -10.24
CA ALA A 240 2.05 -4.69 -11.65
C ALA A 240 1.40 -6.07 -11.88
N LYS A 241 0.41 -6.14 -12.79
CA LYS A 241 -0.23 -7.39 -13.19
C LYS A 241 0.58 -8.03 -14.33
N GLY A 242 1.40 -9.03 -14.01
CA GLY A 242 2.00 -9.95 -15.00
C GLY A 242 1.07 -11.11 -15.36
N THR A 243 1.43 -12.00 -16.30
CA THR A 243 0.74 -13.27 -16.57
C THR A 243 0.77 -14.19 -15.35
N ALA A 244 -0.16 -15.15 -15.21
CA ALA A 244 -0.51 -15.86 -13.96
C ALA A 244 0.66 -16.35 -13.09
N ASP A 245 1.79 -16.82 -13.68
CA ASP A 245 2.98 -17.24 -12.93
C ASP A 245 4.00 -16.13 -12.69
N VAL A 246 3.98 -15.06 -13.49
CA VAL A 246 4.83 -13.87 -13.37
C VAL A 246 4.14 -12.80 -12.51
N LYS A 247 2.80 -12.82 -12.42
CA LYS A 247 1.95 -11.89 -11.63
C LYS A 247 2.32 -11.83 -10.15
N ARG A 248 2.77 -12.94 -9.57
CA ARG A 248 3.16 -13.00 -8.15
C ARG A 248 4.52 -12.37 -7.85
N ARG A 249 5.34 -12.04 -8.87
CA ARG A 249 6.77 -11.74 -8.68
C ARG A 249 7.22 -10.34 -9.08
N MET A 250 6.39 -9.54 -9.76
CA MET A 250 6.81 -8.21 -10.20
C MET A 250 6.15 -7.11 -9.35
N VAL A 251 6.82 -6.73 -8.30
CA VAL A 251 6.80 -5.34 -7.86
C VAL A 251 7.59 -4.59 -8.94
N GLY A 252 6.95 -3.66 -9.63
CA GLY A 252 7.62 -2.91 -10.70
C GLY A 252 8.73 -2.04 -10.11
N ASP A 253 9.74 -1.72 -10.92
CA ASP A 253 10.86 -0.84 -10.53
C ASP A 253 10.39 0.47 -9.88
N VAL A 254 9.27 1.02 -10.35
CA VAL A 254 8.66 2.23 -9.77
C VAL A 254 8.25 2.03 -8.30
N THR A 255 7.63 0.89 -7.96
CA THR A 255 7.21 0.62 -6.58
C THR A 255 8.41 0.54 -5.65
N GLU A 256 9.50 -0.10 -6.08
CA GLU A 256 10.73 -0.20 -5.27
C GLU A 256 11.37 1.17 -5.08
N GLN A 257 11.52 1.94 -6.17
CA GLN A 257 12.08 3.29 -6.10
C GLN A 257 11.25 4.21 -5.20
N VAL A 258 9.90 4.12 -5.25
CA VAL A 258 9.03 4.87 -4.36
C VAL A 258 9.22 4.42 -2.90
N LEU A 259 9.26 3.11 -2.63
CA LEU A 259 9.50 2.59 -1.29
C LEU A 259 10.84 3.03 -0.70
N GLU A 260 11.88 3.15 -1.54
CA GLU A 260 13.23 3.62 -1.13
C GLU A 260 13.26 5.11 -0.80
N SER A 261 12.50 5.91 -1.56
CA SER A 261 12.60 7.37 -1.53
C SER A 261 11.49 8.03 -0.73
N ALA A 262 10.35 7.34 -0.52
CA ALA A 262 9.20 7.91 0.16
C ALA A 262 9.44 8.04 1.66
N THR A 263 9.09 9.20 2.19
CA THR A 263 8.99 9.45 3.64
C THR A 263 7.57 9.21 4.16
N ARG A 264 6.62 9.01 3.28
CA ARG A 264 5.22 8.73 3.56
C ARG A 264 4.96 7.23 3.51
N SER A 265 3.94 6.78 4.23
CA SER A 265 3.53 5.38 4.17
C SER A 265 3.02 5.03 2.77
N VAL A 266 3.30 3.81 2.33
CA VAL A 266 2.97 3.33 0.99
C VAL A 266 2.13 2.06 1.08
N LEU A 267 0.95 2.08 0.47
CA LEU A 267 0.09 0.92 0.32
C LEU A 267 0.18 0.38 -1.11
N ILE A 268 0.70 -0.81 -1.25
CA ILE A 268 0.74 -1.56 -2.51
C ILE A 268 -0.54 -2.39 -2.59
N VAL A 269 -1.45 -2.00 -3.48
CA VAL A 269 -2.73 -2.66 -3.67
C VAL A 269 -2.57 -3.77 -4.71
N ARG A 270 -2.84 -5.01 -4.32
CA ARG A 270 -2.87 -6.18 -5.21
C ARG A 270 -4.28 -6.62 -5.52
N GLU A 271 -5.09 -6.67 -4.48
CA GLU A 271 -6.51 -6.90 -4.53
C GLU A 271 -7.20 -5.76 -3.78
N ARG A 272 -8.44 -5.48 -4.14
CA ARG A 272 -9.23 -4.46 -3.49
C ARG A 272 -9.36 -4.76 -2.00
N LEU A 273 -9.11 -3.77 -1.16
CA LEU A 273 -9.36 -3.80 0.26
C LEU A 273 -10.76 -3.26 0.56
N GLY A 274 -11.36 -3.77 1.63
CA GLY A 274 -12.66 -3.32 2.12
C GLY A 274 -13.84 -4.16 1.63
N ASP A 275 -14.91 -4.11 2.40
CA ASP A 275 -16.17 -4.81 2.12
C ASP A 275 -17.01 -3.93 1.19
N MET A 276 -16.97 -4.22 -0.12
CA MET A 276 -17.89 -3.60 -1.06
C MET A 276 -18.80 -4.69 -1.64
N PRO A 277 -20.09 -4.43 -1.83
CA PRO A 277 -21.01 -5.39 -2.39
C PRO A 277 -20.50 -5.88 -3.76
N GLY A 278 -20.22 -7.19 -3.87
CA GLY A 278 -19.75 -7.82 -5.10
C GLY A 278 -18.39 -8.53 -5.02
N LYS A 279 -17.78 -8.66 -3.84
CA LYS A 279 -16.66 -9.62 -3.69
C LYS A 279 -17.25 -11.03 -3.75
N PRO A 280 -16.90 -11.89 -4.73
CA PRO A 280 -17.33 -13.28 -4.72
C PRO A 280 -16.79 -13.94 -3.44
N ASP A 281 -17.64 -14.74 -2.77
CA ASP A 281 -17.17 -15.60 -1.68
C ASP A 281 -15.95 -16.37 -2.16
N ARG A 282 -14.87 -16.33 -1.38
CA ARG A 282 -13.71 -17.17 -1.65
C ARG A 282 -14.17 -18.62 -1.47
N ASP A 283 -14.09 -19.40 -2.52
CA ASP A 283 -14.22 -20.84 -2.39
C ASP A 283 -13.23 -21.32 -1.30
N PRO A 284 -13.69 -22.17 -0.36
CA PRO A 284 -12.81 -22.74 0.63
C PRO A 284 -11.67 -23.48 -0.09
N PRO A 285 -10.44 -23.47 0.45
CA PRO A 285 -9.33 -24.17 -0.17
C PRO A 285 -9.68 -25.66 -0.31
N ASP A 286 -9.63 -26.19 -1.52
CA ASP A 286 -9.74 -27.62 -1.79
C ASP A 286 -8.68 -28.35 -0.95
N HIS A 287 -9.13 -29.30 -0.17
CA HIS A 287 -8.34 -30.18 0.72
C HIS A 287 -7.56 -31.23 -0.08
#